data_8a48df498a9e89dfe261c64056991467
#
_entry.id   8a48df498a9e89dfe261c64056991467
#
_cell.length_a   1.000
_cell.length_b   1.000
_cell.length_c   1.000
_cell.angle_alpha   90.00
_cell.angle_beta   90.00
_cell.angle_gamma   90.00
#
_symmetry.space_group_name_H-M   'P 1'
#
loop_
_entity.id
_entity.type
_entity.pdbx_description
1 polymer ?
#
loop_
_entity_poly.entity_id
_entity_poly.type
_entity_poly.pdbx_seq_one_letter_code
_entity_poly.pdbx_strand_id
1 'polypeptide(L)'
;MFIQNISARMAKNITPRKEDYSKWYLDVIAAGQLADYAPVKGCMVIRPTGFAIWEAMQARLDRMFKETGHVNASFPLLIPQHFMEREAEHVEGFSPECAVVTHGGGKKLEEPLVIRPTSETVVGYMYSQWIHSYRDLPVLINQWCNVLRWEMRTRLFLRTSEFLWQ
;
A
#
# COMPACT_ATOMS: atom_id res chain seq x y z
N MET A 1 20.96 3.08 34.22
CA MET A 1 21.97 4.06 33.76
C MET A 1 22.32 3.94 32.26
N PHE A 2 22.19 2.76 31.63
CA PHE A 2 22.46 2.58 30.19
C PHE A 2 21.39 3.13 29.25
N ILE A 3 20.11 3.11 29.64
CA ILE A 3 19.00 3.53 28.77
C ILE A 3 18.95 5.05 28.60
N GLN A 4 19.30 5.84 29.62
CA GLN A 4 19.34 7.30 29.54
C GLN A 4 20.43 7.83 28.60
N ASN A 5 21.55 7.13 28.46
CA ASN A 5 22.67 7.55 27.59
C ASN A 5 22.38 7.29 26.09
N ILE A 6 21.56 6.26 25.76
CA ILE A 6 21.17 5.97 24.38
C ILE A 6 20.18 7.03 23.88
N SER A 7 19.20 7.39 24.72
CA SER A 7 18.20 8.43 24.39
C SER A 7 18.84 9.82 24.17
N ALA A 8 19.83 10.19 25.02
CA ALA A 8 20.51 11.48 24.89
C ALA A 8 21.45 11.56 23.66
N ARG A 9 22.00 10.41 23.21
CA ARG A 9 22.85 10.35 22.01
C ARG A 9 22.03 10.41 20.72
N MET A 10 20.84 9.81 20.70
CA MET A 10 19.91 9.85 19.55
C MET A 10 19.32 11.26 19.37
N ALA A 11 19.01 11.97 20.45
CA ALA A 11 18.47 13.33 20.38
C ALA A 11 19.46 14.37 19.81
N LYS A 12 20.77 14.12 19.89
CA LYS A 12 21.80 15.04 19.37
C LYS A 12 21.85 15.16 17.84
N ASN A 13 21.30 14.19 17.12
CA ASN A 13 21.35 14.13 15.64
C ASN A 13 19.99 14.41 14.97
N ILE A 14 18.99 14.85 15.72
CA ILE A 14 17.67 15.17 15.18
C ILE A 14 17.57 16.69 15.06
N THR A 15 17.32 17.17 13.85
CA THR A 15 17.06 18.59 13.58
C THR A 15 15.84 19.07 14.38
N PRO A 16 15.90 20.24 15.05
CA PRO A 16 14.75 20.76 15.77
C PRO A 16 13.55 20.96 14.84
N ARG A 17 12.37 20.49 15.23
CA ARG A 17 11.14 20.56 14.43
C ARG A 17 10.77 21.98 13.99
N LYS A 18 11.09 22.99 14.83
CA LYS A 18 10.81 24.41 14.55
C LYS A 18 11.78 25.02 13.54
N GLU A 19 12.97 24.44 13.39
CA GLU A 19 14.02 24.88 12.50
C GLU A 19 13.78 24.39 11.08
N ASP A 20 13.59 23.08 10.91
CA ASP A 20 13.26 22.44 9.64
C ASP A 20 12.36 21.20 9.89
N TYR A 21 11.09 21.36 9.61
CA TYR A 21 10.10 20.28 9.80
C TYR A 21 10.37 19.08 8.90
N SER A 22 10.74 19.31 7.64
CA SER A 22 10.99 18.21 6.68
C SER A 22 12.21 17.42 7.07
N LYS A 23 13.27 18.11 7.46
CA LYS A 23 14.50 17.45 7.92
C LYS A 23 14.30 16.73 9.25
N TRP A 24 13.62 17.38 10.21
CA TRP A 24 13.23 16.73 11.47
C TRP A 24 12.48 15.40 11.22
N TYR A 25 11.53 15.41 10.29
CA TYR A 25 10.75 14.22 9.94
C TYR A 25 11.64 13.07 9.43
N LEU A 26 12.55 13.36 8.51
CA LEU A 26 13.48 12.36 7.98
C LEU A 26 14.47 11.87 9.04
N ASP A 27 14.98 12.77 9.89
CA ASP A 27 15.89 12.42 10.98
C ASP A 27 15.20 11.48 11.99
N VAL A 28 13.91 11.70 12.29
CA VAL A 28 13.12 10.84 13.18
C VAL A 28 12.92 9.46 12.57
N ILE A 29 12.60 9.37 11.27
CA ILE A 29 12.45 8.08 10.58
C ILE A 29 13.76 7.29 10.61
N ALA A 30 14.87 7.96 10.31
CA ALA A 30 16.20 7.34 10.31
C ALA A 30 16.62 6.91 11.72
N ALA A 31 16.48 7.79 12.72
CA ALA A 31 16.85 7.50 14.11
C ALA A 31 15.98 6.40 14.71
N GLY A 32 14.69 6.37 14.40
CA GLY A 32 13.75 5.33 14.80
C GLY A 32 13.89 4.02 14.03
N GLN A 33 14.74 3.99 13.00
CA GLN A 33 14.90 2.84 12.11
C GLN A 33 13.56 2.35 11.54
N LEU A 34 12.72 3.29 11.10
CA LEU A 34 11.35 2.98 10.66
C LEU A 34 11.31 2.53 9.20
N ALA A 35 12.07 3.19 8.32
CA ALA A 35 12.11 2.89 6.90
C ALA A 35 13.44 3.31 6.27
N ASP A 36 13.78 2.67 5.15
CA ASP A 36 14.89 3.02 4.27
C ASP A 36 14.42 3.11 2.82
N TYR A 37 15.17 3.80 1.98
CA TYR A 37 14.93 3.82 0.53
C TYR A 37 15.21 2.45 -0.09
N ALA A 38 14.30 1.98 -0.93
CA ALA A 38 14.52 0.78 -1.71
C ALA A 38 15.38 1.08 -2.96
N PRO A 39 15.99 0.05 -3.59
CA PRO A 39 16.70 0.22 -4.86
C PRO A 39 15.80 0.75 -5.99
N VAL A 40 14.51 0.47 -5.94
CA VAL A 40 13.53 1.01 -6.90
C VAL A 40 13.13 2.41 -6.44
N LYS A 41 13.32 3.39 -7.32
CA LYS A 41 12.98 4.80 -7.05
C LYS A 41 11.49 4.93 -6.67
N GLY A 42 11.24 5.63 -5.60
CA GLY A 42 9.88 5.86 -5.09
C GLY A 42 9.34 4.76 -4.18
N CYS A 43 10.02 3.63 -4.08
CA CYS A 43 9.70 2.57 -3.12
C CYS A 43 10.52 2.71 -1.83
N MET A 44 10.04 2.09 -0.76
CA MET A 44 10.75 2.04 0.52
C MET A 44 10.77 0.62 1.07
N VAL A 45 11.75 0.38 1.94
CA VAL A 45 11.74 -0.77 2.84
C VAL A 45 11.20 -0.30 4.18
N ILE A 46 10.07 -0.84 4.62
CA ILE A 46 9.58 -0.64 5.98
C ILE A 46 10.38 -1.58 6.89
N ARG A 47 11.18 -1.00 7.79
CA ARG A 47 12.02 -1.79 8.71
C ARG A 47 11.19 -2.42 9.82
N PRO A 48 11.72 -3.41 10.55
CA PRO A 48 10.96 -4.11 11.59
C PRO A 48 10.27 -3.19 12.60
N THR A 49 10.93 -2.11 13.04
CA THR A 49 10.34 -1.14 13.98
C THR A 49 9.13 -0.41 13.36
N GLY A 50 9.25 0.02 12.10
CA GLY A 50 8.15 0.65 11.36
C GLY A 50 7.04 -0.34 11.05
N PHE A 51 7.40 -1.57 10.68
CA PHE A 51 6.43 -2.60 10.34
C PHE A 51 5.61 -3.06 11.57
N ALA A 52 6.23 -3.11 12.75
CA ALA A 52 5.52 -3.41 13.99
C ALA A 52 4.39 -2.41 14.31
N ILE A 53 4.56 -1.13 13.90
CA ILE A 53 3.49 -0.12 14.01
C ILE A 53 2.33 -0.49 13.08
N TRP A 54 2.64 -0.88 11.84
CA TRP A 54 1.64 -1.35 10.89
C TRP A 54 0.90 -2.59 11.39
N GLU A 55 1.62 -3.60 11.88
CA GLU A 55 1.03 -4.83 12.41
C GLU A 55 0.07 -4.56 13.58
N ALA A 56 0.42 -3.62 14.45
CA ALA A 56 -0.44 -3.23 15.57
C ALA A 56 -1.75 -2.57 15.08
N MET A 57 -1.67 -1.68 14.08
CA MET A 57 -2.84 -1.06 13.45
C MET A 57 -3.69 -2.09 12.71
N GLN A 58 -3.05 -2.94 11.92
CA GLN A 58 -3.70 -4.01 11.16
C GLN A 58 -4.44 -4.97 12.08
N ALA A 59 -3.78 -5.46 13.13
CA ALA A 59 -4.39 -6.39 14.08
C ALA A 59 -5.62 -5.77 14.79
N ARG A 60 -5.57 -4.48 15.11
CA ARG A 60 -6.70 -3.78 15.73
C ARG A 60 -7.88 -3.64 14.76
N LEU A 61 -7.62 -3.17 13.54
CA LEU A 61 -8.64 -2.97 12.51
C LEU A 61 -9.23 -4.30 12.04
N ASP A 62 -8.39 -5.30 11.79
CA ASP A 62 -8.83 -6.63 11.35
C ASP A 62 -9.81 -7.27 12.34
N ARG A 63 -9.54 -7.11 13.64
CA ARG A 63 -10.46 -7.54 14.68
C ARG A 63 -11.80 -6.80 14.62
N MET A 64 -11.78 -5.47 14.46
CA MET A 64 -13.00 -4.66 14.35
C MET A 64 -13.83 -5.05 13.13
N PHE A 65 -13.20 -5.35 11.98
CA PHE A 65 -13.91 -5.84 10.80
C PHE A 65 -14.53 -7.22 11.05
N LYS A 66 -13.80 -8.13 11.67
CA LYS A 66 -14.33 -9.46 12.01
C LYS A 66 -15.50 -9.41 13.01
N GLU A 67 -15.48 -8.49 13.97
CA GLU A 67 -16.58 -8.24 14.89
C GLU A 67 -17.89 -7.82 14.19
N THR A 68 -17.76 -7.23 12.98
CA THR A 68 -18.91 -6.86 12.13
C THR A 68 -19.27 -7.91 11.07
N GLY A 69 -18.66 -9.11 11.14
CA GLY A 69 -18.94 -10.23 10.24
C GLY A 69 -18.12 -10.25 8.96
N HIS A 70 -17.16 -9.35 8.78
CA HIS A 70 -16.27 -9.38 7.60
C HIS A 70 -15.29 -10.54 7.67
N VAL A 71 -14.98 -11.09 6.49
CA VAL A 71 -13.98 -12.14 6.32
C VAL A 71 -12.89 -11.66 5.36
N ASN A 72 -11.66 -12.11 5.57
CA ASN A 72 -10.56 -11.73 4.70
C ASN A 72 -10.56 -12.55 3.42
N ALA A 73 -10.33 -11.89 2.29
CA ALA A 73 -10.11 -12.48 0.99
C ALA A 73 -8.79 -11.97 0.39
N SER A 74 -8.34 -12.58 -0.70
CA SER A 74 -7.16 -12.15 -1.44
C SER A 74 -7.48 -12.12 -2.93
N PHE A 75 -7.27 -10.97 -3.55
CA PHE A 75 -7.40 -10.77 -4.99
C PHE A 75 -6.03 -10.64 -5.64
N PRO A 76 -5.90 -11.00 -6.93
CA PRO A 76 -4.63 -11.01 -7.64
C PRO A 76 -3.93 -9.65 -7.68
N LEU A 77 -2.58 -9.69 -7.70
CA LEU A 77 -1.73 -8.52 -7.91
C LEU A 77 -1.84 -7.99 -9.34
N LEU A 78 -1.93 -8.90 -10.31
CA LEU A 78 -1.96 -8.58 -11.74
C LEU A 78 -3.39 -8.50 -12.23
N ILE A 79 -3.69 -7.43 -12.94
CA ILE A 79 -5.01 -7.12 -13.49
C ILE A 79 -4.88 -6.98 -15.00
N PRO A 80 -5.77 -7.60 -15.83
CA PRO A 80 -5.79 -7.34 -17.26
C PRO A 80 -5.96 -5.84 -17.56
N GLN A 81 -5.21 -5.32 -18.53
CA GLN A 81 -5.21 -3.88 -18.82
C GLN A 81 -6.59 -3.33 -19.16
N HIS A 82 -7.40 -4.09 -19.90
CA HIS A 82 -8.75 -3.66 -20.29
C HIS A 82 -9.69 -3.40 -19.09
N PHE A 83 -9.43 -3.99 -17.90
CA PHE A 83 -10.21 -3.68 -16.69
C PHE A 83 -9.97 -2.24 -16.23
N MET A 84 -8.72 -1.77 -16.34
CA MET A 84 -8.36 -0.40 -15.95
C MET A 84 -8.89 0.65 -16.95
N GLU A 85 -8.96 0.30 -18.23
CA GLU A 85 -9.54 1.16 -19.27
C GLU A 85 -11.02 1.39 -19.02
N ARG A 86 -11.77 0.36 -18.64
CA ARG A 86 -13.19 0.47 -18.27
C ARG A 86 -13.40 1.33 -17.01
N GLU A 87 -12.49 1.29 -16.06
CA GLU A 87 -12.57 2.12 -14.84
C GLU A 87 -12.32 3.60 -15.15
N ALA A 88 -11.39 3.90 -16.06
CA ALA A 88 -11.10 5.26 -16.49
C ALA A 88 -12.29 5.91 -17.22
N GLU A 89 -13.14 5.14 -17.89
CA GLU A 89 -14.39 5.61 -18.53
C GLU A 89 -15.47 5.99 -17.50
N HIS A 90 -15.44 5.39 -16.30
CA HIS A 90 -16.48 5.57 -15.29
C HIS A 90 -16.13 6.59 -14.21
N VAL A 91 -14.83 6.91 -14.03
CA VAL A 91 -14.37 7.82 -12.98
C VAL A 91 -13.62 8.98 -13.62
N GLU A 92 -14.28 10.12 -13.76
CA GLU A 92 -13.69 11.34 -14.30
C GLU A 92 -12.48 11.77 -13.47
N GLY A 93 -11.31 11.83 -14.10
CA GLY A 93 -10.04 12.22 -13.46
C GLY A 93 -9.25 11.08 -12.78
N PHE A 94 -9.72 9.83 -12.81
CA PHE A 94 -8.97 8.68 -12.33
C PHE A 94 -8.13 8.07 -13.47
N SER A 95 -6.92 8.54 -13.62
CA SER A 95 -5.90 7.92 -14.49
C SER A 95 -4.65 7.67 -13.66
N PRO A 96 -4.63 6.61 -12.84
CA PRO A 96 -3.43 6.29 -12.08
C PRO A 96 -2.31 5.95 -13.06
N GLU A 97 -1.14 6.53 -12.86
CA GLU A 97 0.08 6.08 -13.52
C GLU A 97 0.34 4.64 -13.08
N CYS A 98 0.23 3.70 -14.03
CA CYS A 98 0.30 2.28 -13.74
C CYS A 98 1.67 1.71 -14.11
N ALA A 99 2.15 0.74 -13.34
CA ALA A 99 3.22 -0.15 -13.76
C ALA A 99 2.61 -1.29 -14.60
N VAL A 100 3.11 -1.46 -15.82
CA VAL A 100 2.57 -2.41 -16.80
C VAL A 100 3.56 -3.53 -17.03
N VAL A 101 3.08 -4.76 -16.96
CA VAL A 101 3.84 -5.99 -17.26
C VAL A 101 3.51 -6.42 -18.68
N THR A 102 4.50 -6.38 -19.54
CA THR A 102 4.37 -6.72 -20.98
C THR A 102 4.95 -8.09 -21.33
N HIS A 103 5.74 -8.68 -20.45
CA HIS A 103 6.41 -9.98 -20.66
C HIS A 103 6.23 -10.89 -19.46
N GLY A 104 6.03 -12.17 -19.70
CA GLY A 104 5.98 -13.24 -18.70
C GLY A 104 6.67 -14.50 -19.21
N GLY A 105 7.50 -15.16 -18.38
CA GLY A 105 8.24 -16.35 -18.78
C GLY A 105 9.16 -16.13 -19.98
N GLY A 106 9.70 -14.93 -20.17
CA GLY A 106 10.57 -14.56 -21.28
C GLY A 106 9.84 -14.30 -22.61
N LYS A 107 8.51 -14.33 -22.63
CA LYS A 107 7.69 -14.07 -23.82
C LYS A 107 6.84 -12.82 -23.63
N LYS A 108 6.57 -12.13 -24.75
CA LYS A 108 5.61 -11.02 -24.74
C LYS A 108 4.21 -11.58 -24.48
N LEU A 109 3.47 -10.92 -23.59
CA LEU A 109 2.07 -11.24 -23.31
C LEU A 109 1.18 -10.79 -24.48
N GLU A 110 0.11 -11.54 -24.77
CA GLU A 110 -0.91 -11.16 -25.75
C GLU A 110 -1.62 -9.89 -25.29
N GLU A 111 -1.98 -9.83 -24.00
CA GLU A 111 -2.52 -8.66 -23.35
C GLU A 111 -1.59 -8.22 -22.22
N PRO A 112 -1.23 -6.93 -22.11
CA PRO A 112 -0.50 -6.41 -20.99
C PRO A 112 -1.28 -6.56 -19.67
N LEU A 113 -0.55 -6.74 -18.58
CA LEU A 113 -1.12 -6.79 -17.23
C LEU A 113 -0.67 -5.56 -16.45
N VAL A 114 -1.54 -5.06 -15.61
CA VAL A 114 -1.27 -3.93 -14.72
C VAL A 114 -1.00 -4.46 -13.32
N ILE A 115 0.05 -3.98 -12.68
CA ILE A 115 0.22 -4.17 -11.22
C ILE A 115 -0.83 -3.30 -10.54
N ARG A 116 -1.72 -3.88 -9.77
CA ARG A 116 -2.90 -3.22 -9.20
C ARG A 116 -2.59 -1.86 -8.55
N PRO A 117 -3.08 -0.75 -9.07
CA PRO A 117 -3.08 0.53 -8.38
C PRO A 117 -4.27 0.65 -7.42
N THR A 118 -5.27 -0.20 -7.65
CA THR A 118 -6.52 -0.38 -6.91
C THR A 118 -7.09 -1.75 -7.27
N SER A 119 -8.03 -2.30 -6.50
CA SER A 119 -8.57 -3.65 -6.72
C SER A 119 -10.06 -3.67 -7.07
N GLU A 120 -10.74 -2.54 -7.06
CA GLU A 120 -12.20 -2.44 -7.14
C GLU A 120 -12.76 -3.07 -8.40
N THR A 121 -12.11 -2.89 -9.55
CA THR A 121 -12.53 -3.50 -10.82
C THR A 121 -12.54 -5.03 -10.78
N VAL A 122 -11.48 -5.63 -10.23
CA VAL A 122 -11.40 -7.09 -10.08
C VAL A 122 -12.38 -7.58 -9.02
N VAL A 123 -12.52 -6.85 -7.92
CA VAL A 123 -13.49 -7.18 -6.86
C VAL A 123 -14.91 -7.13 -7.42
N GLY A 124 -15.27 -6.06 -8.15
CA GLY A 124 -16.59 -5.92 -8.78
C GLY A 124 -16.86 -7.01 -9.81
N TYR A 125 -15.86 -7.35 -10.62
CA TYR A 125 -15.98 -8.47 -11.57
C TYR A 125 -16.26 -9.79 -10.84
N MET A 126 -15.51 -10.10 -9.80
CA MET A 126 -15.71 -11.34 -9.04
C MET A 126 -17.07 -11.34 -8.31
N TYR A 127 -17.50 -10.21 -7.77
CA TYR A 127 -18.83 -10.10 -7.16
C TYR A 127 -19.94 -10.37 -8.18
N SER A 128 -19.82 -9.92 -9.43
CA SER A 128 -20.78 -10.22 -10.48
C SER A 128 -20.86 -11.71 -10.82
N GLN A 129 -19.81 -12.49 -10.50
CA GLN A 129 -19.80 -13.95 -10.67
C GLN A 129 -20.33 -14.70 -9.44
N TRP A 130 -20.21 -14.10 -8.24
CA TRP A 130 -20.60 -14.76 -6.99
C TRP A 130 -22.01 -14.43 -6.54
N ILE A 131 -22.52 -13.23 -6.87
CA ILE A 131 -23.82 -12.74 -6.44
C ILE A 131 -24.83 -12.99 -7.56
N HIS A 132 -25.71 -13.97 -7.36
CA HIS A 132 -26.76 -14.32 -8.32
C HIS A 132 -28.15 -13.83 -7.88
N SER A 133 -28.32 -13.56 -6.59
CA SER A 133 -29.57 -13.09 -6.04
C SER A 133 -29.36 -12.26 -4.77
N TYR A 134 -30.41 -11.57 -4.32
CA TYR A 134 -30.40 -10.85 -3.03
C TYR A 134 -30.12 -11.75 -1.82
N ARG A 135 -30.29 -13.06 -1.95
CA ARG A 135 -30.02 -14.04 -0.87
C ARG A 135 -28.55 -14.26 -0.64
N ASP A 136 -27.70 -13.86 -1.58
CA ASP A 136 -26.24 -13.94 -1.49
C ASP A 136 -25.66 -12.73 -0.74
N LEU A 137 -26.51 -11.79 -0.35
CA LEU A 137 -26.14 -10.58 0.39
C LEU A 137 -26.46 -10.69 1.90
N PRO A 138 -25.71 -10.00 2.75
CA PRO A 138 -24.57 -9.13 2.42
C PRO A 138 -23.28 -9.91 2.16
N VAL A 139 -22.46 -9.40 1.23
CA VAL A 139 -21.07 -9.84 1.03
C VAL A 139 -20.16 -8.88 1.79
N LEU A 140 -19.56 -9.36 2.87
CA LEU A 140 -18.71 -8.58 3.75
C LEU A 140 -17.28 -9.12 3.69
N ILE A 141 -16.47 -8.52 2.82
CA ILE A 141 -15.09 -8.95 2.55
C ILE A 141 -14.13 -7.80 2.83
N ASN A 142 -12.98 -8.14 3.39
CA ASN A 142 -11.83 -7.27 3.57
C ASN A 142 -10.61 -7.88 2.87
N GLN A 143 -9.72 -7.05 2.37
CA GLN A 143 -8.41 -7.47 1.86
C GLN A 143 -7.32 -6.60 2.47
N TRP A 144 -6.27 -7.27 2.96
CA TRP A 144 -4.99 -6.65 3.28
C TRP A 144 -4.03 -6.93 2.13
N CYS A 145 -3.50 -5.90 1.53
CA CYS A 145 -2.60 -6.06 0.38
C CYS A 145 -1.64 -4.89 0.24
N ASN A 146 -0.82 -4.90 -0.78
CA ASN A 146 -0.12 -3.75 -1.30
C ASN A 146 -0.75 -3.31 -2.62
N VAL A 147 -0.56 -2.05 -2.96
CA VAL A 147 -0.89 -1.46 -4.26
C VAL A 147 0.30 -0.67 -4.78
N LEU A 148 0.38 -0.48 -6.09
CA LEU A 148 1.45 0.25 -6.72
C LEU A 148 0.88 1.34 -7.64
N ARG A 149 1.18 2.60 -7.33
CA ARG A 149 0.88 3.76 -8.16
C ARG A 149 2.20 4.41 -8.56
N TRP A 150 2.43 4.59 -9.85
CA TRP A 150 3.70 5.11 -10.37
C TRP A 150 3.82 6.61 -10.10
N GLU A 151 4.06 6.96 -8.83
CA GLU A 151 4.05 8.33 -8.35
C GLU A 151 5.30 9.11 -8.80
N MET A 152 5.08 10.26 -9.42
CA MET A 152 6.15 11.16 -9.85
C MET A 152 6.84 11.88 -8.69
N ARG A 153 6.12 12.13 -7.59
CA ARG A 153 6.62 12.84 -6.41
C ARG A 153 6.40 12.01 -5.16
N THR A 154 7.42 11.29 -4.77
CA THR A 154 7.41 10.43 -3.58
C THR A 154 8.04 11.12 -2.38
N ARG A 155 7.64 10.70 -1.18
CA ARG A 155 8.21 11.10 0.11
C ARG A 155 8.34 9.86 0.98
N LEU A 156 9.55 9.60 1.48
CA LEU A 156 9.82 8.44 2.33
C LEU A 156 8.80 8.36 3.48
N PHE A 157 8.24 7.18 3.71
CA PHE A 157 7.27 6.84 4.74
C PHE A 157 5.87 7.50 4.60
N LEU A 158 5.74 8.61 3.88
CA LEU A 158 4.47 9.33 3.71
C LEU A 158 3.76 9.02 2.38
N ARG A 159 4.52 8.99 1.29
CA ARG A 159 3.99 8.82 -0.06
C ARG A 159 5.00 8.09 -0.91
N THR A 160 4.76 6.82 -1.13
CA THR A 160 5.62 5.93 -1.91
C THR A 160 4.83 5.35 -3.07
N SER A 161 5.56 4.87 -4.09
CA SER A 161 4.92 4.25 -5.25
C SER A 161 4.23 2.95 -4.88
N GLU A 162 4.84 2.15 -4.00
CA GLU A 162 4.23 0.95 -3.43
C GLU A 162 3.92 1.18 -1.96
N PHE A 163 2.73 0.82 -1.51
CA PHE A 163 2.31 0.99 -0.13
C PHE A 163 1.29 -0.08 0.29
N LEU A 164 1.18 -0.26 1.60
CA LEU A 164 0.23 -1.18 2.21
C LEU A 164 -1.18 -0.57 2.18
N TRP A 165 -2.16 -1.43 1.91
CA TRP A 165 -3.53 -1.03 1.62
C TRP A 165 -4.55 -1.94 2.31
N GLN A 166 -5.65 -1.35 2.69
CA GLN A 166 -6.82 -2.05 3.18
C GLN A 166 -8.05 -1.62 2.41
#